data_a1eb65b57e9b4043bab9957d3885f1c1
#
_entry.id   a1eb65b57e9b4043bab9957d3885f1c1
#
_cell.length_a   1.000
_cell.length_b   1.000
_cell.length_c   1.000
_cell.angle_alpha   90.00
_cell.angle_beta   90.00
_cell.angle_gamma   90.00
#
_symmetry.space_group_name_H-M   'P 1'
#
loop_
_entity.id
_entity.type
_entity.pdbx_description
1 polymer ?
#
loop_
_entity_poly.entity_id
_entity_poly.type
_entity_poly.pdbx_seq_one_letter_code
_entity_poly.pdbx_strand_id
1 'polypeptide(L)'
;MPEITVLMPVRNGERYIKESIDSVLNQTLTDFEFLIIDDGSTDRTVEIIQGYTDKRIRLVRKEHQFIQNLNEGLELASGSYIARMDADDIMHTERLRIQLKRMKKNPDITVCGTWAKIFSDKGNERNVSHLGYGIIHEPVLELLKYNMLLHPSVMIKKEFLLNHHIEYQN
;
A
#
# COMPACT_ATOMS: atom_id res chain seq x y z
N MET A 1 -10.14 5.39 16.08
CA MET A 1 -9.77 4.55 14.92
C MET A 1 -8.59 5.23 14.26
N PRO A 2 -7.59 4.49 13.76
CA PRO A 2 -6.43 5.07 13.10
C PRO A 2 -6.84 5.81 11.81
N GLU A 3 -6.08 6.85 11.44
CA GLU A 3 -6.36 7.59 10.20
C GLU A 3 -5.95 6.84 8.93
N ILE A 4 -4.93 5.98 9.04
CA ILE A 4 -4.37 5.24 7.91
C ILE A 4 -4.59 3.75 8.11
N THR A 5 -5.00 3.06 7.04
CA THR A 5 -4.81 1.62 6.89
C THR A 5 -3.71 1.38 5.86
N VAL A 6 -2.65 0.69 6.25
CA VAL A 6 -1.71 0.08 5.28
C VAL A 6 -2.36 -1.21 4.80
N LEU A 7 -2.65 -1.30 3.51
CA LEU A 7 -3.26 -2.48 2.88
C LEU A 7 -2.22 -3.25 2.07
N MET A 8 -1.94 -4.48 2.50
CA MET A 8 -0.96 -5.37 1.89
C MET A 8 -1.62 -6.70 1.52
N PRO A 9 -1.94 -6.97 0.26
CA PRO A 9 -2.25 -8.32 -0.19
C PRO A 9 -0.97 -9.13 -0.32
N VAL A 10 -1.06 -10.42 -0.03
CA VAL A 10 0.06 -11.34 -0.16
C VAL A 10 -0.41 -12.71 -0.62
N ARG A 11 0.40 -13.36 -1.47
CA ARG A 11 0.28 -14.77 -1.80
C ARG A 11 1.67 -15.36 -2.00
N ASN A 12 2.01 -16.40 -1.21
CA ASN A 12 3.29 -17.10 -1.28
C ASN A 12 4.50 -16.14 -1.21
N GLY A 13 4.49 -15.27 -0.17
CA GLY A 13 5.51 -14.24 0.05
C GLY A 13 6.58 -14.60 1.07
N GLU A 14 6.74 -15.88 1.46
CA GLU A 14 7.62 -16.31 2.56
C GLU A 14 9.05 -15.75 2.48
N ARG A 15 9.53 -15.48 1.25
CA ARG A 15 10.87 -14.99 1.01
C ARG A 15 11.06 -13.52 1.46
N TYR A 16 10.04 -12.67 1.29
CA TYR A 16 10.18 -11.22 1.44
C TYR A 16 9.27 -10.62 2.53
N ILE A 17 8.19 -11.33 2.88
CA ILE A 17 7.13 -10.80 3.75
C ILE A 17 7.65 -10.27 5.09
N LYS A 18 8.71 -10.88 5.65
CA LYS A 18 9.30 -10.46 6.92
C LYS A 18 9.88 -9.04 6.81
N GLU A 19 10.71 -8.78 5.78
CA GLU A 19 11.32 -7.46 5.58
C GLU A 19 10.26 -6.41 5.28
N SER A 20 9.24 -6.76 4.49
CA SER A 20 8.13 -5.88 4.18
C SER A 20 7.35 -5.49 5.44
N ILE A 21 6.98 -6.45 6.30
CA ILE A 21 6.29 -6.18 7.57
C ILE A 21 7.17 -5.30 8.47
N ASP A 22 8.44 -5.66 8.66
CA ASP A 22 9.37 -4.90 9.49
C ASP A 22 9.45 -3.43 9.01
N SER A 23 9.46 -3.18 7.69
CA SER A 23 9.50 -1.83 7.12
C SER A 23 8.25 -1.00 7.40
N VAL A 24 7.08 -1.64 7.43
CA VAL A 24 5.81 -1.00 7.79
C VAL A 24 5.76 -0.72 9.29
N LEU A 25 6.14 -1.66 10.13
CA LEU A 25 6.12 -1.48 11.59
C LEU A 25 7.09 -0.41 12.08
N ASN A 26 8.17 -0.14 11.32
CA ASN A 26 9.18 0.88 11.61
C ASN A 26 8.83 2.28 11.08
N GLN A 27 7.59 2.54 10.67
CA GLN A 27 7.16 3.88 10.26
C GLN A 27 7.22 4.87 11.43
N THR A 28 7.67 6.11 11.16
CA THR A 28 7.72 7.20 12.16
C THR A 28 6.33 7.65 12.61
N LEU A 29 5.31 7.49 11.77
CA LEU A 29 3.91 7.59 12.16
C LEU A 29 3.49 6.23 12.70
N THR A 30 3.11 6.14 13.98
CA THR A 30 2.85 4.86 14.66
C THR A 30 1.37 4.49 14.77
N ASP A 31 0.46 5.47 14.65
CA ASP A 31 -0.99 5.24 14.74
C ASP A 31 -1.57 4.92 13.35
N PHE A 32 -1.54 3.64 12.99
CA PHE A 32 -2.14 3.10 11.77
C PHE A 32 -2.62 1.66 11.99
N GLU A 33 -3.59 1.22 11.19
CA GLU A 33 -3.93 -0.19 11.00
C GLU A 33 -3.02 -0.79 9.93
N PHE A 34 -2.54 -2.01 10.16
CA PHE A 34 -1.83 -2.79 9.14
C PHE A 34 -2.66 -4.01 8.75
N LEU A 35 -3.46 -3.85 7.70
CA LEU A 35 -4.34 -4.88 7.17
C LEU A 35 -3.61 -5.71 6.11
N ILE A 36 -3.36 -6.97 6.43
CA ILE A 36 -2.74 -7.94 5.53
C ILE A 36 -3.82 -8.90 5.04
N ILE A 37 -4.00 -9.00 3.73
CA ILE A 37 -4.92 -9.94 3.09
C ILE A 37 -4.12 -11.09 2.50
N ASP A 38 -4.16 -12.24 3.14
CA ASP A 38 -3.59 -13.47 2.60
C ASP A 38 -4.54 -14.07 1.56
N ASP A 39 -4.10 -14.09 0.32
CA ASP A 39 -4.85 -14.57 -0.86
C ASP A 39 -4.58 -16.06 -1.13
N GLY A 40 -4.72 -16.89 -0.09
CA GLY A 40 -4.59 -18.33 -0.20
C GLY A 40 -3.15 -18.82 -0.33
N SER A 41 -2.25 -18.32 0.51
CA SER A 41 -0.86 -18.81 0.56
C SER A 41 -0.78 -20.27 0.98
N THR A 42 0.14 -21.00 0.35
CA THR A 42 0.42 -22.42 0.59
C THR A 42 1.83 -22.67 1.14
N ASP A 43 2.65 -21.62 1.22
CA ASP A 43 3.98 -21.60 1.82
C ASP A 43 3.95 -21.11 3.28
N ARG A 44 5.07 -20.74 3.85
CA ARG A 44 5.18 -20.28 5.25
C ARG A 44 4.73 -18.84 5.49
N THR A 45 4.14 -18.16 4.51
CA THR A 45 3.72 -16.75 4.61
C THR A 45 2.85 -16.51 5.85
N VAL A 46 1.79 -17.31 6.02
CA VAL A 46 0.86 -17.14 7.15
C VAL A 46 1.54 -17.41 8.49
N GLU A 47 2.39 -18.43 8.59
CA GLU A 47 3.17 -18.75 9.79
C GLU A 47 4.05 -17.55 10.19
N ILE A 48 4.75 -16.93 9.22
CA ILE A 48 5.61 -15.77 9.45
C ILE A 48 4.79 -14.59 9.97
N ILE A 49 3.65 -14.27 9.35
CA ILE A 49 2.79 -13.15 9.78
C ILE A 49 2.26 -13.38 11.19
N GLN A 50 1.82 -14.60 11.51
CA GLN A 50 1.30 -14.96 12.84
C GLN A 50 2.37 -14.95 13.94
N GLY A 51 3.64 -14.98 13.57
CA GLY A 51 4.76 -14.80 14.51
C GLY A 51 4.89 -13.39 15.08
N TYR A 52 4.21 -12.39 14.48
CA TYR A 52 4.22 -11.02 14.99
C TYR A 52 3.15 -10.81 16.06
N THR A 53 3.50 -10.10 17.13
CA THR A 53 2.61 -9.75 18.26
C THR A 53 2.14 -8.29 18.23
N ASP A 54 2.50 -7.53 17.19
CA ASP A 54 2.15 -6.12 17.06
C ASP A 54 0.65 -5.96 16.82
N LYS A 55 -0.01 -5.20 17.70
CA LYS A 55 -1.48 -5.03 17.69
C LYS A 55 -2.01 -4.25 16.48
N ARG A 56 -1.13 -3.59 15.72
CA ARG A 56 -1.50 -2.89 14.49
C ARG A 56 -1.81 -3.86 13.36
N ILE A 57 -1.24 -5.08 13.39
CA ILE A 57 -1.43 -6.11 12.36
C ILE A 57 -2.80 -6.76 12.52
N ARG A 58 -3.54 -6.75 11.43
CA ARG A 58 -4.78 -7.49 11.24
C ARG A 58 -4.64 -8.39 10.01
N LEU A 59 -4.51 -9.70 10.23
CA LEU A 59 -4.45 -10.69 9.16
C LEU A 59 -5.85 -11.19 8.83
N VAL A 60 -6.22 -11.14 7.55
CA VAL A 60 -7.43 -11.73 6.98
C VAL A 60 -7.00 -12.79 5.97
N ARG A 61 -7.45 -14.04 6.18
CA ARG A 61 -7.12 -15.15 5.30
C ARG A 61 -8.29 -15.46 4.38
N LYS A 62 -8.02 -15.63 3.10
CA LYS A 62 -9.01 -15.87 2.05
C LYS A 62 -8.58 -17.02 1.14
N GLU A 63 -9.52 -17.57 0.39
CA GLU A 63 -9.21 -18.39 -0.77
C GLU A 63 -8.67 -17.50 -1.90
N HIS A 64 -7.91 -18.09 -2.82
CA HIS A 64 -7.29 -17.35 -3.90
C HIS A 64 -8.31 -16.76 -4.88
N GLN A 65 -8.55 -15.46 -4.75
CA GLN A 65 -9.39 -14.62 -5.63
C GLN A 65 -8.85 -13.19 -5.61
N PHE A 66 -7.68 -12.97 -6.21
CA PHE A 66 -6.85 -11.79 -6.01
C PHE A 66 -7.61 -10.45 -6.08
N ILE A 67 -8.36 -10.21 -7.17
CA ILE A 67 -9.11 -8.95 -7.35
C ILE A 67 -10.21 -8.79 -6.30
N GLN A 68 -10.98 -9.86 -6.05
CA GLN A 68 -12.04 -9.83 -5.04
C GLN A 68 -11.47 -9.59 -3.64
N ASN A 69 -10.37 -10.24 -3.29
CA ASN A 69 -9.70 -10.08 -2.00
C ASN A 69 -9.10 -8.68 -1.82
N LEU A 70 -8.59 -8.06 -2.90
CA LEU A 70 -8.17 -6.65 -2.88
C LEU A 70 -9.35 -5.70 -2.59
N ASN A 71 -10.48 -5.88 -3.29
CA ASN A 71 -11.67 -5.05 -3.08
C ASN A 71 -12.21 -5.21 -1.66
N GLU A 72 -12.28 -6.45 -1.17
CA GLU A 72 -12.66 -6.69 0.23
C GLU A 72 -11.69 -6.01 1.21
N GLY A 73 -10.39 -5.98 0.90
CA GLY A 73 -9.40 -5.23 1.67
C GLY A 73 -9.69 -3.72 1.73
N LEU A 74 -10.15 -3.12 0.61
CA LEU A 74 -10.58 -1.72 0.60
C LEU A 74 -11.79 -1.47 1.52
N GLU A 75 -12.76 -2.38 1.51
CA GLU A 75 -13.94 -2.30 2.37
C GLU A 75 -13.59 -2.46 3.85
N LEU A 76 -12.76 -3.46 4.19
CA LEU A 76 -12.35 -3.81 5.55
C LEU A 76 -11.41 -2.79 6.20
N ALA A 77 -10.71 -1.97 5.40
CA ALA A 77 -9.82 -0.92 5.91
C ALA A 77 -10.58 0.04 6.85
N SER A 78 -10.07 0.28 8.04
CA SER A 78 -10.70 1.15 9.03
C SER A 78 -10.30 2.63 8.90
N GLY A 79 -9.16 2.90 8.25
CA GLY A 79 -8.61 4.25 8.10
C GLY A 79 -9.31 5.08 7.03
N SER A 80 -9.31 6.40 7.20
CA SER A 80 -9.78 7.36 6.19
C SER A 80 -8.87 7.43 4.96
N TYR A 81 -7.63 7.00 5.11
CA TYR A 81 -6.64 6.90 4.04
C TYR A 81 -6.16 5.46 3.93
N ILE A 82 -6.04 4.96 2.70
CA ILE A 82 -5.51 3.62 2.41
C ILE A 82 -4.15 3.78 1.76
N ALA A 83 -3.09 3.29 2.42
CA ALA A 83 -1.73 3.22 1.88
C ALA A 83 -1.48 1.82 1.32
N ARG A 84 -1.36 1.70 -0.01
CA ARG A 84 -1.10 0.43 -0.69
C ARG A 84 0.38 0.03 -0.50
N MET A 85 0.61 -1.26 -0.32
CA MET A 85 1.95 -1.85 -0.19
C MET A 85 1.96 -3.25 -0.80
N ASP A 86 3.01 -3.61 -1.54
CA ASP A 86 3.26 -4.98 -1.98
C ASP A 86 4.07 -5.75 -0.93
N ALA A 87 3.89 -7.06 -0.87
CA ALA A 87 4.49 -7.91 0.17
C ALA A 87 5.99 -8.23 -0.08
N ASP A 88 6.53 -7.75 -1.18
CA ASP A 88 7.95 -7.86 -1.57
C ASP A 88 8.65 -6.48 -1.67
N ASP A 89 7.96 -5.41 -1.26
CA ASP A 89 8.51 -4.06 -1.21
C ASP A 89 8.99 -3.68 0.20
N ILE A 90 9.83 -2.64 0.27
CA ILE A 90 10.30 -2.01 1.51
C ILE A 90 9.81 -0.57 1.59
N MET A 91 9.06 -0.27 2.64
CA MET A 91 8.50 1.06 2.87
C MET A 91 9.54 1.99 3.51
N HIS A 92 9.81 3.16 2.89
CA HIS A 92 10.65 4.19 3.51
C HIS A 92 10.01 4.66 4.84
N THR A 93 10.81 4.79 5.91
CA THR A 93 10.36 5.05 7.29
C THR A 93 9.47 6.27 7.47
N GLU A 94 9.58 7.26 6.61
CA GLU A 94 8.82 8.52 6.67
C GLU A 94 7.60 8.55 5.73
N ARG A 95 7.35 7.48 4.98
CA ARG A 95 6.36 7.48 3.90
C ARG A 95 4.96 7.87 4.40
N LEU A 96 4.43 7.19 5.41
CA LEU A 96 3.07 7.44 5.90
C LEU A 96 2.91 8.87 6.41
N ARG A 97 3.88 9.36 7.19
CA ARG A 97 3.87 10.71 7.74
C ARG A 97 3.89 11.79 6.65
N ILE A 98 4.75 11.62 5.64
CA ILE A 98 4.91 12.61 4.56
C ILE A 98 3.66 12.64 3.68
N GLN A 99 3.14 11.48 3.24
CA GLN A 99 1.95 11.41 2.40
C GLN A 99 0.72 11.96 3.13
N LEU A 100 0.48 11.56 4.37
CA LEU A 100 -0.64 12.07 5.17
C LEU A 100 -0.57 13.58 5.33
N LYS A 101 0.61 14.13 5.71
CA LYS A 101 0.82 15.57 5.82
C LYS A 101 0.52 16.31 4.50
N ARG A 102 0.94 15.72 3.37
CA ARG A 102 0.71 16.30 2.04
C ARG A 102 -0.78 16.34 1.70
N MET A 103 -1.50 15.26 1.92
CA MET A 103 -2.93 15.15 1.63
C MET A 103 -3.77 16.04 2.54
N LYS A 104 -3.42 16.14 3.83
CA LYS A 104 -4.09 17.07 4.76
C LYS A 104 -3.88 18.55 4.40
N LYS A 105 -2.67 18.91 3.94
CA LYS A 105 -2.38 20.28 3.51
C LYS A 105 -3.12 20.67 2.23
N ASN A 106 -3.47 19.71 1.41
CA ASN A 106 -4.14 19.91 0.11
C ASN A 106 -5.38 19.00 0.05
N PRO A 107 -6.52 19.43 0.62
CA PRO A 107 -7.72 18.58 0.74
C PRO A 107 -8.28 18.07 -0.59
N ASP A 108 -7.99 18.73 -1.70
CA ASP A 108 -8.45 18.33 -3.03
C ASP A 108 -7.66 17.15 -3.62
N ILE A 109 -6.50 16.80 -3.02
CA ILE A 109 -5.73 15.63 -3.44
C ILE A 109 -6.46 14.37 -2.98
N THR A 110 -6.85 13.53 -3.91
CA THR A 110 -7.50 12.22 -3.66
C THR A 110 -6.53 11.07 -3.64
N VAL A 111 -5.44 11.15 -4.40
CA VAL A 111 -4.37 10.13 -4.51
C VAL A 111 -3.01 10.80 -4.41
N CYS A 112 -2.11 10.21 -3.62
CA CYS A 112 -0.74 10.67 -3.45
C CYS A 112 0.23 9.49 -3.61
N GLY A 113 0.99 9.46 -4.69
CA GLY A 113 2.08 8.50 -4.92
C GLY A 113 3.43 8.97 -4.38
N THR A 114 4.42 8.09 -4.39
CA THR A 114 5.84 8.41 -4.13
C THR A 114 6.71 7.89 -5.25
N TRP A 115 7.91 8.40 -5.35
CA TRP A 115 8.98 7.75 -6.11
C TRP A 115 9.40 6.47 -5.41
N ALA A 116 10.08 5.61 -6.15
CA ALA A 116 10.65 4.38 -5.62
C ALA A 116 12.07 4.17 -6.12
N LYS A 117 12.80 3.33 -5.38
CA LYS A 117 14.02 2.69 -5.86
C LYS A 117 13.70 1.26 -6.23
N ILE A 118 14.12 0.82 -7.41
CA ILE A 118 14.05 -0.58 -7.79
C ILE A 118 15.39 -1.20 -7.45
N PHE A 119 15.39 -2.28 -6.71
CA PHE A 119 16.57 -3.06 -6.38
C PHE A 119 16.34 -4.54 -6.72
N SER A 120 17.42 -5.26 -6.88
CA SER A 120 17.41 -6.71 -7.08
C SER A 120 18.17 -7.41 -5.96
N ASP A 121 17.98 -8.71 -5.81
CA ASP A 121 18.75 -9.57 -4.88
C ASP A 121 20.28 -9.45 -5.08
N LYS A 122 20.72 -8.95 -6.23
CA LYS A 122 22.14 -8.72 -6.55
C LYS A 122 22.63 -7.33 -6.14
N GLY A 123 21.81 -6.53 -5.46
CA GLY A 123 22.15 -5.19 -4.98
C GLY A 123 22.20 -4.11 -6.07
N ASN A 124 21.75 -4.39 -7.29
CA ASN A 124 21.65 -3.37 -8.33
C ASN A 124 20.47 -2.45 -8.04
N GLU A 125 20.75 -1.18 -7.76
CA GLU A 125 19.72 -0.18 -7.51
C GLU A 125 19.55 0.74 -8.73
N ARG A 126 18.33 1.14 -9.04
CA ARG A 126 18.02 2.25 -9.94
C ARG A 126 16.88 3.10 -9.38
N ASN A 127 16.99 4.41 -9.50
CA ASN A 127 15.91 5.32 -9.16
C ASN A 127 14.84 5.32 -10.26
N VAL A 128 13.57 5.27 -9.86
CA VAL A 128 12.44 5.59 -10.73
C VAL A 128 12.06 7.03 -10.47
N SER A 129 12.69 7.94 -11.20
CA SER A 129 12.57 9.40 -11.01
C SER A 129 11.87 10.12 -12.17
N HIS A 130 11.50 9.41 -13.23
CA HIS A 130 10.85 10.00 -14.41
C HIS A 130 9.34 10.23 -14.24
N LEU A 131 8.79 9.81 -13.11
CA LEU A 131 7.44 10.15 -12.73
C LEU A 131 7.40 11.63 -12.32
N GLY A 132 6.41 12.38 -12.84
CA GLY A 132 6.24 13.79 -12.50
C GLY A 132 6.16 14.03 -10.99
N TYR A 133 6.38 15.27 -10.57
CA TYR A 133 6.22 15.67 -9.17
C TYR A 133 5.31 16.91 -9.06
N GLY A 134 4.71 17.09 -7.88
CA GLY A 134 3.79 18.19 -7.61
C GLY A 134 2.34 17.75 -7.67
N ILE A 135 1.43 18.71 -7.86
CA ILE A 135 -0.01 18.46 -8.03
C ILE A 135 -0.30 18.36 -9.52
N ILE A 136 -0.96 17.28 -9.91
CA ILE A 136 -1.37 17.06 -11.30
C ILE A 136 -2.84 17.41 -11.38
N HIS A 137 -3.17 18.44 -12.16
CA HIS A 137 -4.53 18.95 -12.34
C HIS A 137 -5.31 18.24 -13.44
N GLU A 138 -4.58 17.67 -14.43
CA GLU A 138 -5.17 16.95 -15.57
C GLU A 138 -4.66 15.49 -15.64
N PRO A 139 -4.98 14.66 -14.61
CA PRO A 139 -4.39 13.32 -14.49
C PRO A 139 -4.76 12.40 -15.67
N VAL A 140 -5.93 12.58 -16.28
CA VAL A 140 -6.37 11.76 -17.42
C VAL A 140 -5.45 11.94 -18.61
N LEU A 141 -5.09 13.17 -18.95
CA LEU A 141 -4.19 13.47 -20.08
C LEU A 141 -2.78 12.92 -19.84
N GLU A 142 -2.31 12.97 -18.60
CA GLU A 142 -0.99 12.44 -18.25
C GLU A 142 -0.99 10.89 -18.22
N LEU A 143 -2.05 10.25 -17.70
CA LEU A 143 -2.18 8.79 -17.70
C LEU A 143 -2.29 8.19 -19.10
N LEU A 144 -2.82 8.96 -20.10
CA LEU A 144 -2.82 8.54 -21.50
C LEU A 144 -1.40 8.46 -22.10
N LYS A 145 -0.45 9.18 -21.55
CA LYS A 145 0.94 9.18 -22.03
C LYS A 145 1.79 8.08 -21.37
N TYR A 146 1.64 7.91 -20.06
CA TYR A 146 2.39 6.92 -19.28
C TYR A 146 1.74 6.66 -17.91
N ASN A 147 2.01 5.50 -17.33
CA ASN A 147 1.59 5.22 -15.95
C ASN A 147 2.45 6.04 -14.98
N MET A 148 1.85 7.07 -14.38
CA MET A 148 2.53 8.01 -13.49
C MET A 148 2.47 7.64 -12.02
N LEU A 149 1.73 6.59 -11.66
CA LEU A 149 1.58 6.12 -10.30
C LEU A 149 2.16 4.71 -10.16
N LEU A 150 3.11 4.55 -9.25
CA LEU A 150 3.54 3.23 -8.79
C LEU A 150 2.50 2.69 -7.83
N HIS A 151 1.77 1.66 -8.22
CA HIS A 151 0.66 1.12 -7.46
C HIS A 151 0.99 0.83 -5.98
N PRO A 152 2.12 0.17 -5.62
CA PRO A 152 2.46 -0.06 -4.21
C PRO A 152 2.88 1.20 -3.45
N SER A 153 2.97 2.36 -4.11
CA SER A 153 3.38 3.61 -3.48
C SER A 153 2.23 4.56 -3.15
N VAL A 154 1.00 4.25 -3.56
CA VAL A 154 -0.11 5.20 -3.43
C VAL A 154 -0.71 5.24 -2.03
N MET A 155 -1.15 6.43 -1.64
CA MET A 155 -2.08 6.67 -0.54
C MET A 155 -3.34 7.31 -1.12
N ILE A 156 -4.51 6.76 -0.81
CA ILE A 156 -5.80 7.12 -1.42
C ILE A 156 -6.78 7.50 -0.30
N LYS A 157 -7.62 8.51 -0.52
CA LYS A 157 -8.77 8.78 0.36
C LYS A 157 -9.81 7.67 0.18
N LYS A 158 -10.15 6.97 1.28
CA LYS A 158 -11.17 5.91 1.25
C LYS A 158 -12.53 6.45 0.81
N GLU A 159 -12.93 7.61 1.29
CA GLU A 159 -14.18 8.28 0.90
C GLU A 159 -14.27 8.48 -0.62
N PHE A 160 -13.17 8.83 -1.29
CA PHE A 160 -13.16 8.99 -2.75
C PHE A 160 -13.46 7.69 -3.48
N LEU A 161 -12.87 6.57 -3.03
CA LEU A 161 -13.15 5.24 -3.61
C LEU A 161 -14.63 4.87 -3.46
N LEU A 162 -15.19 5.07 -2.25
CA LEU A 162 -16.58 4.72 -1.97
C LEU A 162 -17.58 5.59 -2.74
N ASN A 163 -17.37 6.91 -2.77
CA ASN A 163 -18.30 7.84 -3.43
C ASN A 163 -18.33 7.68 -4.95
N HIS A 164 -17.25 7.19 -5.55
CA HIS A 164 -17.15 6.97 -7.00
C HIS A 164 -17.24 5.50 -7.41
N HIS A 165 -17.53 4.59 -6.47
CA HIS A 165 -17.60 3.15 -6.72
C HIS A 165 -16.35 2.62 -7.44
N ILE A 166 -15.17 3.12 -7.00
CA ILE A 166 -13.89 2.72 -7.60
C ILE A 166 -13.41 1.44 -6.92
N GLU A 167 -13.24 0.40 -7.71
CA GLU A 167 -12.76 -0.91 -7.31
C GLU A 167 -11.80 -1.48 -8.35
N TYR A 168 -11.04 -2.49 -7.96
CA TYR A 168 -10.18 -3.23 -8.88
C TYR A 168 -11.04 -4.04 -9.85
N GLN A 169 -10.63 -4.07 -11.13
CA GLN A 169 -11.30 -4.80 -12.20
C GLN A 169 -10.40 -5.95 -12.69
N ASN A 170 -11.04 -6.99 -13.27
CA ASN A 170 -10.33 -8.09 -13.93
C ASN A 170 -9.73 -7.66 -15.27
#